data_eb53dfb6707003e6f33a4eab66e9c446
#
_entry.id   eb53dfb6707003e6f33a4eab66e9c446
#
_cell.length_a   1.000
_cell.length_b   1.000
_cell.length_c   1.000
_cell.angle_alpha   90.00
_cell.angle_beta   90.00
_cell.angle_gamma   90.00
#
_symmetry.space_group_name_H-M   'P 1'
#
loop_
_entity.id
_entity.type
_entity.pdbx_description
1 polymer ?
#
loop_
_entity_poly.entity_id
_entity_poly.type
_entity_poly.pdbx_seq_one_letter_code
_entity_poly.pdbx_strand_id
1 'polypeptide(L)'
;NGLIFKIYGNSPNTKMLDVLLSFPKNEFTVSDIIEDLGMSKTTFYKYFDNLINIGMVKVNQETTKPKLYSINLDSPIVQNVRRNIDFVSEKIADKESMKIKIKPIELKSIELEGIQERIQYLQRLQRQTKSAIKKLDPIKI
;
A
#
# COMPACT_ATOMS: atom_id res chain seq x y z
N ASN A 1 0.80 6.48 0.39
CA ASN A 1 0.69 5.66 1.59
C ASN A 1 1.77 6.03 2.61
N GLY A 2 1.35 6.55 3.78
CA GLY A 2 2.27 7.02 4.81
C GLY A 2 3.17 5.96 5.42
N LEU A 3 2.90 4.67 5.23
CA LEU A 3 3.66 3.59 5.85
C LEU A 3 5.11 3.49 5.34
N ILE A 4 5.34 3.74 4.08
CA ILE A 4 6.70 3.71 3.53
C ILE A 4 7.59 4.76 4.22
N PHE A 5 7.03 5.92 4.54
CA PHE A 5 7.75 6.99 5.22
C PHE A 5 8.06 6.64 6.68
N LYS A 6 7.19 5.87 7.33
CA LYS A 6 7.42 5.39 8.70
C LYS A 6 8.55 4.37 8.77
N ILE A 7 8.69 3.54 7.75
CA ILE A 7 9.70 2.48 7.72
C ILE A 7 11.04 2.99 7.24
N TYR A 8 11.04 3.75 6.14
CA TYR A 8 12.26 4.13 5.42
C TYR A 8 12.60 5.61 5.50
N GLY A 9 11.76 6.42 6.16
CA GLY A 9 11.95 7.86 6.27
C GLY A 9 11.44 8.62 5.06
N ASN A 10 11.44 9.95 5.17
CA ASN A 10 10.97 10.85 4.12
C ASN A 10 12.17 11.37 3.33
N SER A 11 12.30 10.89 2.11
CA SER A 11 13.37 11.27 1.18
C SER A 11 12.82 11.33 -0.25
N PRO A 12 13.57 11.88 -1.21
CA PRO A 12 13.16 11.82 -2.60
C PRO A 12 12.92 10.39 -3.09
N ASN A 13 13.73 9.42 -2.67
CA ASN A 13 13.54 8.01 -3.01
C ASN A 13 12.20 7.47 -2.54
N THR A 14 11.86 7.70 -1.27
CA THR A 14 10.60 7.18 -0.71
C THR A 14 9.38 7.88 -1.29
N LYS A 15 9.49 9.17 -1.64
CA LYS A 15 8.42 9.88 -2.33
C LYS A 15 8.13 9.27 -3.70
N MET A 16 9.17 8.98 -4.47
CA MET A 16 9.03 8.34 -5.78
C MET A 16 8.46 6.93 -5.65
N LEU A 17 8.99 6.14 -4.71
CA LEU A 17 8.50 4.78 -4.47
C LEU A 17 7.06 4.76 -4.00
N ASP A 18 6.65 5.72 -3.20
CA ASP A 18 5.26 5.82 -2.72
C ASP A 18 4.30 5.98 -3.90
N VAL A 19 4.59 6.87 -4.83
CA VAL A 19 3.76 7.07 -6.03
C VAL A 19 3.72 5.81 -6.87
N LEU A 20 4.87 5.21 -7.17
CA LEU A 20 4.96 4.05 -8.04
C LEU A 20 4.33 2.81 -7.41
N LEU A 21 4.52 2.60 -6.12
CA LEU A 21 3.94 1.46 -5.40
C LEU A 21 2.44 1.61 -5.16
N SER A 22 1.93 2.84 -5.07
CA SER A 22 0.49 3.09 -4.93
C SER A 22 -0.28 2.72 -6.19
N PHE A 23 0.39 2.77 -7.36
CA PHE A 23 -0.20 2.45 -8.65
C PHE A 23 0.71 1.49 -9.43
N PRO A 24 0.87 0.25 -8.94
CA PRO A 24 1.91 -0.66 -9.46
C PRO A 24 1.69 -1.12 -10.90
N LYS A 25 0.47 -1.00 -11.41
CA LYS A 25 0.14 -1.37 -12.79
C LYS A 25 0.16 -0.19 -13.76
N ASN A 26 0.34 1.04 -13.24
CA ASN A 26 0.36 2.22 -14.08
C ASN A 26 1.75 2.46 -14.64
N GLU A 27 1.77 3.05 -15.82
CA GLU A 27 2.99 3.55 -16.46
C GLU A 27 3.01 5.07 -16.34
N PHE A 28 4.20 5.63 -16.07
CA PHE A 28 4.38 7.05 -15.82
C PHE A 28 5.47 7.63 -16.71
N THR A 29 5.26 8.85 -17.17
CA THR A 29 6.35 9.64 -17.74
C THR A 29 7.12 10.32 -16.61
N VAL A 30 8.34 10.77 -16.89
CA VAL A 30 9.13 11.58 -15.94
C VAL A 30 8.37 12.85 -15.56
N SER A 31 7.73 13.49 -16.53
CA SER A 31 6.95 14.71 -16.30
C SER A 31 5.80 14.46 -15.30
N ASP A 32 5.11 13.34 -15.43
CA ASP A 32 4.03 12.98 -14.52
C ASP A 32 4.51 12.88 -13.08
N ILE A 33 5.65 12.22 -12.87
CA ILE A 33 6.18 12.01 -11.52
C ILE A 33 6.69 13.33 -10.92
N ILE A 34 7.41 14.14 -11.71
CA ILE A 34 7.92 15.43 -11.26
C ILE A 34 6.77 16.37 -10.87
N GLU A 35 5.74 16.42 -11.70
CA GLU A 35 4.56 17.26 -11.45
C GLU A 35 3.85 16.84 -10.17
N ASP A 36 3.64 15.53 -9.99
CA ASP A 36 2.96 14.99 -8.82
C ASP A 36 3.73 15.24 -7.53
N LEU A 37 5.06 15.14 -7.58
CA LEU A 37 5.91 15.29 -6.39
C LEU A 37 6.37 16.73 -6.14
N GLY A 38 6.21 17.63 -7.11
CA GLY A 38 6.68 19.01 -6.98
C GLY A 38 8.19 19.14 -6.81
N MET A 39 8.93 18.21 -7.40
CA MET A 39 10.38 18.07 -7.23
C MET A 39 11.12 18.75 -8.39
N SER A 40 12.33 19.28 -8.17
CA SER A 40 13.15 19.78 -9.25
C SER A 40 13.66 18.65 -10.14
N LYS A 41 13.91 18.93 -11.41
CA LYS A 41 14.46 17.93 -12.34
C LYS A 41 15.82 17.41 -11.87
N THR A 42 16.68 18.27 -11.36
CA THR A 42 18.01 17.88 -10.85
C THR A 42 17.90 16.88 -9.72
N THR A 43 17.05 17.17 -8.72
CA THR A 43 16.81 16.26 -7.61
C THR A 43 16.16 14.96 -8.09
N PHE A 44 15.20 15.06 -8.99
CA PHE A 44 14.52 13.90 -9.53
C PHE A 44 15.51 12.91 -10.17
N TYR A 45 16.29 13.37 -11.14
CA TYR A 45 17.22 12.48 -11.88
C TYR A 45 18.33 11.91 -10.99
N LYS A 46 18.77 12.69 -10.01
CA LYS A 46 19.78 12.21 -9.05
C LYS A 46 19.37 10.90 -8.36
N TYR A 47 18.11 10.81 -8.00
CA TYR A 47 17.58 9.63 -7.27
C TYR A 47 16.90 8.62 -8.19
N PHE A 48 16.21 9.08 -9.22
CA PHE A 48 15.46 8.20 -10.12
C PHE A 48 16.39 7.30 -10.94
N ASP A 49 17.49 7.84 -11.44
CA ASP A 49 18.49 7.04 -12.16
C ASP A 49 19.05 5.92 -11.29
N ASN A 50 19.22 6.18 -10.00
CA ASN A 50 19.66 5.15 -9.07
C ASN A 50 18.61 4.05 -8.90
N LEU A 51 17.33 4.40 -8.80
CA LEU A 51 16.25 3.42 -8.72
C LEU A 51 16.19 2.52 -9.97
N ILE A 52 16.44 3.11 -11.14
CA ILE A 52 16.52 2.34 -12.40
C ILE A 52 17.72 1.41 -12.36
N ASN A 53 18.89 1.92 -11.95
CA ASN A 53 20.15 1.15 -11.95
C ASN A 53 20.11 -0.06 -11.01
N ILE A 54 19.44 0.06 -9.87
CA ILE A 54 19.29 -1.08 -8.94
C ILE A 54 18.10 -1.97 -9.28
N GLY A 55 17.39 -1.69 -10.37
CA GLY A 55 16.31 -2.54 -10.88
C GLY A 55 14.97 -2.41 -10.20
N MET A 56 14.77 -1.39 -9.38
CA MET A 56 13.47 -1.15 -8.71
C MET A 56 12.45 -0.52 -9.65
N VAL A 57 12.91 0.24 -10.62
CA VAL A 57 12.08 0.89 -11.64
C VAL A 57 12.48 0.37 -13.00
N LYS A 58 11.53 0.08 -13.86
CA LYS A 58 11.79 -0.40 -15.21
C LYS A 58 11.27 0.56 -16.26
N VAL A 59 11.95 0.57 -17.41
CA VAL A 59 11.52 1.28 -18.61
C VAL A 59 10.71 0.31 -19.45
N ASN A 60 9.45 0.62 -19.72
CA ASN A 60 8.54 -0.31 -20.42
C ASN A 60 8.67 -0.24 -21.94
N GLN A 61 8.94 0.92 -22.48
CA GLN A 61 9.08 1.12 -23.93
C GLN A 61 10.21 2.10 -24.20
N GLU A 62 11.42 1.60 -24.35
CA GLU A 62 12.61 2.42 -24.56
C GLU A 62 12.60 3.21 -25.85
N THR A 63 11.97 2.66 -26.89
CA THR A 63 11.89 3.31 -28.21
C THR A 63 10.77 4.33 -28.31
N THR A 64 9.88 4.40 -27.31
CA THR A 64 8.75 5.31 -27.28
C THR A 64 9.16 6.66 -26.71
N LYS A 65 8.64 7.72 -27.26
CA LYS A 65 8.80 9.08 -26.73
C LYS A 65 7.44 9.67 -26.41
N PRO A 66 7.18 10.04 -25.13
CA PRO A 66 8.08 9.93 -23.98
C PRO A 66 8.26 8.51 -23.49
N LYS A 67 9.36 8.24 -22.79
CA LYS A 67 9.60 6.95 -22.16
C LYS A 67 8.63 6.74 -21.01
N LEU A 68 8.18 5.49 -20.86
CA LEU A 68 7.24 5.09 -19.81
C LEU A 68 7.94 4.22 -18.77
N TYR A 69 7.69 4.53 -17.51
CA TYR A 69 8.33 3.87 -16.38
C TYR A 69 7.28 3.29 -15.46
N SER A 70 7.62 2.19 -14.82
CA SER A 70 6.78 1.58 -13.79
C SER A 70 7.63 0.92 -12.73
N ILE A 71 7.02 0.64 -11.58
CA ILE A 71 7.69 -0.14 -10.53
C ILE A 71 7.96 -1.55 -11.06
N ASN A 72 9.12 -2.10 -10.76
CA ASN A 72 9.47 -3.46 -11.15
C ASN A 72 9.05 -4.45 -10.06
N LEU A 73 7.88 -5.07 -10.24
CA LEU A 73 7.33 -6.01 -9.26
C LEU A 73 8.14 -7.32 -9.18
N ASP A 74 8.98 -7.60 -10.17
CA ASP A 74 9.85 -8.77 -10.17
C ASP A 74 11.14 -8.53 -9.39
N SER A 75 11.43 -7.29 -9.03
CA SER A 75 12.63 -6.96 -8.24
C SER A 75 12.52 -7.54 -6.82
N PRO A 76 13.52 -8.31 -6.36
CA PRO A 76 13.53 -8.78 -4.97
C PRO A 76 13.52 -7.64 -3.95
N ILE A 77 14.17 -6.51 -4.27
CA ILE A 77 14.19 -5.33 -3.40
C ILE A 77 12.78 -4.76 -3.27
N VAL A 78 12.07 -4.59 -4.38
CA VAL A 78 10.69 -4.10 -4.39
C VAL A 78 9.79 -5.05 -3.62
N GLN A 79 9.94 -6.35 -3.81
CA GLN A 79 9.16 -7.36 -3.10
C GLN A 79 9.38 -7.28 -1.59
N ASN A 80 10.62 -7.07 -1.14
CA ASN A 80 10.94 -6.91 0.27
C ASN A 80 10.35 -5.63 0.86
N VAL A 81 10.41 -4.53 0.12
CA VAL A 81 9.78 -3.26 0.53
C VAL A 81 8.28 -3.47 0.75
N ARG A 82 7.60 -4.11 -0.19
CA ARG A 82 6.17 -4.39 -0.09
C ARG A 82 5.84 -5.28 1.11
N ARG A 83 6.64 -6.32 1.35
CA ARG A 83 6.46 -7.20 2.53
C ARG A 83 6.62 -6.44 3.83
N ASN A 84 7.59 -5.53 3.92
CA ASN A 84 7.79 -4.71 5.10
C ASN A 84 6.61 -3.77 5.35
N ILE A 85 6.07 -3.16 4.30
CA ILE A 85 4.88 -2.32 4.40
C ILE A 85 3.69 -3.13 4.90
N ASP A 86 3.44 -4.30 4.33
CA ASP A 86 2.36 -5.18 4.72
C ASP A 86 2.51 -5.65 6.17
N PHE A 87 3.71 -6.02 6.56
CA PHE A 87 4.00 -6.45 7.93
C PHE A 87 3.70 -5.35 8.95
N VAL A 88 4.15 -4.11 8.69
CA VAL A 88 3.89 -2.98 9.57
C VAL A 88 2.40 -2.65 9.61
N SER A 89 1.72 -2.73 8.47
CA SER A 89 0.27 -2.53 8.39
C SER A 89 -0.48 -3.52 9.28
N GLU A 90 -0.10 -4.80 9.24
CA GLU A 90 -0.68 -5.85 10.09
C GLU A 90 -0.43 -5.56 11.57
N LYS A 91 0.77 -5.14 11.93
CA LYS A 91 1.11 -4.83 13.33
C LYS A 91 0.31 -3.64 13.86
N ILE A 92 0.08 -2.62 13.04
CA ILE A 92 -0.76 -1.49 13.42
C ILE A 92 -2.21 -1.94 13.63
N ALA A 93 -2.73 -2.75 12.72
CA ALA A 93 -4.09 -3.30 12.83
C ALA A 93 -4.25 -4.14 14.10
N ASP A 94 -3.26 -4.96 14.45
CA ASP A 94 -3.27 -5.77 15.67
C ASP A 94 -3.32 -4.88 16.92
N LYS A 95 -2.54 -3.81 16.97
CA LYS A 95 -2.56 -2.86 18.10
C LYS A 95 -3.92 -2.18 18.24
N GLU A 96 -4.52 -1.78 17.15
CA GLU A 96 -5.84 -1.16 17.15
C GLU A 96 -6.91 -2.15 17.61
N SER A 97 -6.83 -3.39 17.17
CA SER A 97 -7.72 -4.47 17.61
C SER A 97 -7.60 -4.73 19.11
N MET A 98 -6.38 -4.72 19.66
CA MET A 98 -6.14 -4.87 21.09
C MET A 98 -6.74 -3.71 21.89
N LYS A 99 -6.61 -2.47 21.41
CA LYS A 99 -7.21 -1.30 22.04
C LYS A 99 -8.73 -1.40 22.08
N ILE A 100 -9.36 -1.88 21.02
CA ILE A 100 -10.79 -2.10 20.95
C ILE A 100 -11.24 -3.17 21.95
N LYS A 101 -10.45 -4.23 22.11
CA LYS A 101 -10.74 -5.32 23.07
C LYS A 101 -10.64 -4.85 24.53
N ILE A 102 -9.77 -3.91 24.84
CA ILE A 102 -9.57 -3.40 26.20
C ILE A 102 -10.67 -2.41 26.59
N LYS A 103 -11.11 -1.56 25.68
CA LYS A 103 -12.17 -0.56 25.91
C LYS A 103 -13.47 -1.11 26.47
N PRO A 104 -14.01 -2.26 26.00
CA PRO A 104 -15.27 -2.80 26.50
C PRO A 104 -15.30 -3.09 28.00
N ILE A 105 -14.16 -3.31 28.64
CA ILE A 105 -14.07 -3.61 30.08
C ILE A 105 -14.46 -2.38 30.92
N GLU A 106 -14.23 -1.18 30.39
CA GLU A 106 -14.51 0.10 31.05
C GLU A 106 -15.91 0.66 30.74
N LEU A 107 -16.64 0.04 29.80
CA LEU A 107 -17.95 0.53 29.36
C LEU A 107 -19.07 0.02 30.25
N LYS A 108 -20.15 0.84 30.35
CA LYS A 108 -21.37 0.43 31.00
C LYS A 108 -22.01 -0.72 30.21
N SER A 109 -22.80 -1.56 30.93
CA SER A 109 -23.43 -2.75 30.34
C SER A 109 -24.18 -2.50 29.04
N ILE A 110 -24.92 -1.39 28.95
CA ILE A 110 -25.69 -1.03 27.76
C ILE A 110 -24.77 -0.72 26.56
N GLU A 111 -23.67 -0.01 26.81
CA GLU A 111 -22.70 0.32 25.78
C GLU A 111 -21.98 -0.92 25.29
N LEU A 112 -21.68 -1.84 26.19
CA LEU A 112 -21.05 -3.13 25.86
C LEU A 112 -21.97 -3.98 24.96
N GLU A 113 -23.27 -4.05 25.27
CA GLU A 113 -24.23 -4.77 24.45
C GLU A 113 -24.30 -4.17 23.03
N GLY A 114 -24.36 -2.84 22.91
CA GLY A 114 -24.37 -2.18 21.62
C GLY A 114 -23.13 -2.46 20.77
N ILE A 115 -21.97 -2.51 21.40
CA ILE A 115 -20.72 -2.88 20.72
C ILE A 115 -20.73 -4.33 20.27
N GLN A 116 -21.19 -5.24 21.12
CA GLN A 116 -21.28 -6.67 20.79
C GLN A 116 -22.23 -6.90 19.62
N GLU A 117 -23.40 -6.25 19.63
CA GLU A 117 -24.35 -6.33 18.51
C GLU A 117 -23.73 -5.85 17.20
N ARG A 118 -22.99 -4.74 17.26
CA ARG A 118 -22.31 -4.19 16.07
C ARG A 118 -21.23 -5.14 15.56
N ILE A 119 -20.46 -5.75 16.46
CA ILE A 119 -19.44 -6.73 16.09
C ILE A 119 -20.09 -7.94 15.42
N GLN A 120 -21.19 -8.45 15.97
CA GLN A 120 -21.93 -9.56 15.37
C GLN A 120 -22.47 -9.20 13.99
N TYR A 121 -22.98 -7.99 13.82
CA TYR A 121 -23.45 -7.48 12.52
C TYR A 121 -22.32 -7.45 11.50
N LEU A 122 -21.15 -6.92 11.87
CA LEU A 122 -19.99 -6.87 10.99
C LEU A 122 -19.49 -8.27 10.62
N GLN A 123 -19.49 -9.20 11.56
CA GLN A 123 -19.10 -10.58 11.30
C GLN A 123 -20.07 -11.26 10.33
N ARG A 124 -21.37 -10.99 10.46
CA ARG A 124 -22.37 -11.50 9.49
C ARG A 124 -22.14 -10.95 8.09
N LEU A 125 -21.83 -9.65 7.98
CA LEU A 125 -21.50 -9.04 6.69
C LEU A 125 -20.27 -9.68 6.05
N GLN A 126 -19.24 -9.96 6.83
CA GLN A 126 -18.04 -10.64 6.33
C GLN A 126 -18.37 -12.04 5.80
N ARG A 127 -19.19 -12.80 6.51
CA ARG A 127 -19.62 -14.13 6.06
C ARG A 127 -20.43 -14.07 4.78
N GLN A 128 -21.33 -13.11 4.66
CA GLN A 128 -22.12 -12.90 3.45
C GLN A 128 -21.24 -12.51 2.26
N THR A 129 -20.27 -11.66 2.48
CA THR A 129 -19.31 -11.25 1.44
C THR A 129 -18.48 -12.44 0.97
N LYS A 130 -17.99 -13.27 1.88
CA LYS A 130 -17.25 -14.49 1.53
C LYS A 130 -18.11 -15.46 0.72
N SER A 131 -19.37 -15.65 1.11
CA SER A 131 -20.31 -16.49 0.38
C SER A 131 -20.58 -15.97 -1.03
N ALA A 132 -20.75 -14.64 -1.16
CA ALA A 132 -20.95 -14.00 -2.46
C ALA A 132 -19.72 -14.17 -3.36
N ILE A 133 -18.53 -14.00 -2.83
CA ILE A 133 -17.28 -14.22 -3.57
C ILE A 133 -17.17 -15.67 -4.03
N LYS A 134 -17.48 -16.64 -3.19
CA LYS A 134 -17.47 -18.06 -3.53
C LYS A 134 -18.46 -18.39 -4.64
N LYS A 135 -19.64 -17.77 -4.65
CA LYS A 135 -20.65 -17.96 -5.70
C LYS A 135 -20.22 -17.34 -7.03
N LEU A 136 -19.51 -16.22 -6.97
CA LEU A 136 -19.04 -15.53 -8.17
C LEU A 136 -17.83 -16.20 -8.82
N ASP A 137 -17.00 -16.85 -8.01
CA ASP A 137 -15.78 -17.51 -8.48
C ASP A 137 -15.57 -18.84 -7.75
N PRO A 138 -16.26 -19.89 -8.18
CA PRO A 138 -16.17 -21.21 -7.53
C PRO A 138 -14.78 -21.82 -7.60
N ILE A 139 -13.91 -21.37 -8.47
CA ILE A 139 -12.55 -21.89 -8.60
C ILE A 139 -11.68 -21.52 -7.38
N LYS A 140 -12.02 -20.45 -6.70
CA LYS A 140 -11.29 -19.97 -5.51
C LYS A 140 -11.65 -20.71 -4.22
N ILE A 141 -12.59 -21.54 -4.25
CA ILE A 141 -12.99 -22.37 -3.12
C ILE A 141 -12.02 -23.54 -2.97
#